data_346384ccaaa1e6454a8d4929e1c3cbfe
#
_entry.id   346384ccaaa1e6454a8d4929e1c3cbfe
#
_cell.length_a   1.000
_cell.length_b   1.000
_cell.length_c   1.000
_cell.angle_alpha   90.00
_cell.angle_beta   90.00
_cell.angle_gamma   90.00
#
_symmetry.space_group_name_H-M   'P 1'
#
loop_
_entity.id
_entity.type
_entity.pdbx_description
1 polymer ?
#
loop_
_entity_poly.entity_id
_entity_poly.type
_entity_poly.pdbx_seq_one_letter_code
_entity_poly.pdbx_strand_id
1 'polypeptide(L)'
;MNPQTWNQPTLTIQEGYGAGHEIVLDHDNIVIGRDPECDIQINDRNVSRHHLRISGTPGNMFAEDLGSANGTFVNSQPIRKKQIKNLDVIQI
;
A
#
# COMPACT_ATOMS: atom_id res chain seq x y z
N MET A 1 -24.94 -10.53 11.97
CA MET A 1 -23.62 -9.94 11.85
C MET A 1 -22.88 -10.52 10.64
N ASN A 2 -22.20 -9.68 9.88
CA ASN A 2 -21.53 -10.11 8.67
C ASN A 2 -20.02 -10.10 8.89
N PRO A 3 -19.39 -11.26 9.08
CA PRO A 3 -17.96 -11.31 9.31
C PRO A 3 -17.11 -10.84 8.13
N GLN A 4 -17.67 -10.82 6.92
CA GLN A 4 -16.88 -10.38 5.76
C GLN A 4 -16.41 -8.94 5.88
N THR A 5 -17.15 -8.08 6.55
CA THR A 5 -16.74 -6.70 6.72
C THR A 5 -15.47 -6.57 7.55
N TRP A 6 -15.17 -7.56 8.37
CA TRP A 6 -13.99 -7.53 9.22
C TRP A 6 -12.74 -7.96 8.46
N ASN A 7 -12.93 -8.69 7.37
CA ASN A 7 -11.81 -9.24 6.63
C ASN A 7 -11.35 -8.32 5.52
N GLN A 8 -12.00 -7.16 5.38
CA GLN A 8 -11.63 -6.21 4.36
C GLN A 8 -10.47 -5.38 4.88
N PRO A 9 -9.26 -5.55 4.33
CA PRO A 9 -8.11 -4.83 4.85
C PRO A 9 -8.16 -3.36 4.45
N THR A 10 -7.50 -2.53 5.26
CA THR A 10 -7.37 -1.12 4.98
C THR A 10 -5.93 -0.69 5.11
N LEU A 11 -5.58 0.36 4.39
CA LEU A 11 -4.34 1.10 4.58
C LEU A 11 -4.69 2.46 5.15
N THR A 12 -3.93 2.89 6.15
CA THR A 12 -4.06 4.24 6.70
C THR A 12 -2.77 4.99 6.42
N ILE A 13 -2.90 6.17 5.82
CA ILE A 13 -1.75 7.04 5.59
C ILE A 13 -1.44 7.75 6.90
N GLN A 14 -0.28 7.46 7.49
CA GLN A 14 0.07 7.99 8.80
C GLN A 14 0.76 9.34 8.73
N GLU A 15 1.57 9.55 7.70
CA GLU A 15 2.36 10.77 7.56
C GLU A 15 2.38 11.20 6.11
N GLY A 16 2.61 12.50 5.88
CA GLY A 16 2.78 13.05 4.56
C GLY A 16 1.47 13.37 3.87
N TYR A 17 1.49 13.38 2.56
CA TYR A 17 0.34 13.73 1.75
C TYR A 17 -0.81 12.74 1.99
N GLY A 18 -1.95 13.28 2.40
CA GLY A 18 -3.12 12.44 2.67
C GLY A 18 -3.13 11.79 4.05
N ALA A 19 -2.26 12.25 4.98
CA ALA A 19 -2.21 11.68 6.33
C ALA A 19 -3.59 11.65 6.96
N GLY A 20 -3.92 10.53 7.59
CA GLY A 20 -5.23 10.30 8.19
C GLY A 20 -6.23 9.65 7.24
N HIS A 21 -5.92 9.59 5.95
CA HIS A 21 -6.82 8.97 4.97
C HIS A 21 -6.77 7.45 5.10
N GLU A 22 -7.93 6.83 5.13
CA GLU A 22 -8.04 5.38 5.22
C GLU A 22 -8.53 4.84 3.86
N ILE A 23 -7.84 3.84 3.36
CA ILE A 23 -8.10 3.28 2.05
C ILE A 23 -8.50 1.82 2.20
N VAL A 24 -9.66 1.47 1.68
CA VAL A 24 -10.13 0.09 1.72
C VAL A 24 -9.49 -0.68 0.57
N LEU A 25 -8.86 -1.80 0.91
CA LEU A 25 -8.23 -2.67 -0.08
C LEU A 25 -9.27 -3.70 -0.51
N ASP A 26 -10.18 -3.29 -1.40
CA ASP A 26 -11.36 -4.06 -1.74
C ASP A 26 -11.22 -4.82 -3.06
N HIS A 27 -10.05 -4.79 -3.66
CA HIS A 27 -9.77 -5.57 -4.87
C HIS A 27 -8.28 -5.88 -4.95
N ASP A 28 -7.94 -6.81 -5.84
CA ASP A 28 -6.57 -7.22 -6.07
C ASP A 28 -5.84 -6.18 -6.94
N ASN A 29 -4.51 -6.17 -6.88
CA ASN A 29 -3.66 -5.34 -7.74
C ASN A 29 -3.92 -3.84 -7.59
N ILE A 30 -3.79 -3.35 -6.36
CA ILE A 30 -3.90 -1.92 -6.08
C ILE A 30 -2.54 -1.29 -6.25
N VAL A 31 -2.41 -0.37 -7.20
CA VAL A 31 -1.15 0.34 -7.47
C VAL A 31 -1.19 1.70 -6.78
N ILE A 32 -0.12 2.00 -6.08
CA ILE A 32 0.06 3.24 -5.33
C ILE A 32 1.24 3.98 -5.92
N GLY A 33 1.08 5.24 -6.21
CA GLY A 33 2.14 6.04 -6.76
C GLY A 33 1.72 7.48 -7.03
N ARG A 34 2.63 8.21 -7.67
CA ARG A 34 2.43 9.63 -7.95
C ARG A 34 1.56 9.86 -9.19
N ASP A 35 1.48 8.88 -10.07
CA ASP A 35 0.72 9.02 -11.31
C ASP A 35 -0.78 9.05 -11.00
N PRO A 36 -1.54 9.99 -11.58
CA PRO A 36 -2.97 10.06 -11.35
C PRO A 36 -3.74 8.84 -11.83
N GLU A 37 -3.13 7.99 -12.66
CA GLU A 37 -3.77 6.74 -13.09
C GLU A 37 -3.62 5.62 -12.06
N CYS A 38 -2.82 5.81 -11.02
CA CYS A 38 -2.72 4.83 -9.94
C CYS A 38 -4.07 4.71 -9.21
N ASP A 39 -4.32 3.54 -8.66
CA ASP A 39 -5.52 3.34 -7.84
C ASP A 39 -5.52 4.28 -6.64
N ILE A 40 -4.33 4.50 -6.07
CA ILE A 40 -4.14 5.44 -4.98
C ILE A 40 -3.03 6.38 -5.40
N GLN A 41 -3.38 7.64 -5.57
CA GLN A 41 -2.39 8.65 -5.93
C GLN A 41 -1.82 9.31 -4.68
N ILE A 42 -0.49 9.33 -4.59
CA ILE A 42 0.21 10.10 -3.57
C ILE A 42 1.05 11.14 -4.30
N ASN A 43 0.60 12.38 -4.24
CA ASN A 43 1.20 13.47 -4.99
C ASN A 43 2.40 14.05 -4.26
N ASP A 44 3.44 13.24 -4.12
CA ASP A 44 4.68 13.60 -3.46
C ASP A 44 5.82 13.30 -4.42
N ARG A 45 6.71 14.29 -4.62
CA ARG A 45 7.79 14.17 -5.59
C ARG A 45 8.75 13.02 -5.27
N ASN A 46 8.81 12.59 -4.00
CA ASN A 46 9.66 11.48 -3.58
C ASN A 46 9.04 10.13 -3.86
N VAL A 47 7.80 10.10 -4.26
CA VAL A 47 7.09 8.88 -4.62
C VAL A 47 7.20 8.69 -6.13
N SER A 48 7.59 7.50 -6.55
CA SER A 48 7.68 7.17 -7.97
C SER A 48 6.29 7.10 -8.60
N ARG A 49 6.21 7.28 -9.90
CA ARG A 49 4.92 7.31 -10.60
C ARG A 49 4.12 6.04 -10.33
N HIS A 50 4.77 4.88 -10.43
CA HIS A 50 4.20 3.59 -10.03
C HIS A 50 5.17 3.03 -9.01
N HIS A 51 4.82 3.12 -7.73
CA HIS A 51 5.78 2.88 -6.67
C HIS A 51 5.61 1.51 -6.05
N LEU A 52 4.39 1.12 -5.76
CA LEU A 52 4.08 -0.01 -4.91
C LEU A 52 2.80 -0.68 -5.41
N ARG A 53 2.78 -1.99 -5.37
CA ARG A 53 1.56 -2.76 -5.65
C ARG A 53 1.18 -3.57 -4.42
N ILE A 54 -0.09 -3.52 -4.07
CA ILE A 54 -0.67 -4.40 -3.07
C ILE A 54 -1.51 -5.44 -3.81
N SER A 55 -1.25 -6.71 -3.55
CA SER A 55 -1.94 -7.81 -4.24
C SER A 55 -2.30 -8.91 -3.25
N GLY A 56 -3.18 -9.79 -3.67
CA GLY A 56 -3.61 -10.95 -2.89
C GLY A 56 -5.00 -10.79 -2.31
N THR A 57 -5.31 -11.65 -1.36
CA THR A 57 -6.62 -11.70 -0.70
C THR A 57 -6.44 -11.46 0.79
N PRO A 58 -7.52 -11.11 1.51
CA PRO A 58 -7.42 -10.93 2.95
C PRO A 58 -6.77 -12.14 3.62
N GLY A 59 -5.78 -11.88 4.47
CA GLY A 59 -5.01 -12.94 5.12
C GLY A 59 -3.86 -13.47 4.29
N ASN A 60 -3.74 -13.07 3.03
CA ASN A 60 -2.66 -13.54 2.15
C ASN A 60 -2.28 -12.44 1.17
N MET A 61 -1.88 -11.30 1.71
CA MET A 61 -1.58 -10.10 0.91
C MET A 61 -0.10 -9.83 0.83
N PHE A 62 0.31 -9.20 -0.26
CA PHE A 62 1.71 -8.90 -0.54
C PHE A 62 1.86 -7.43 -0.94
N ALA A 63 2.98 -6.85 -0.53
CA ALA A 63 3.44 -5.56 -1.00
C ALA A 63 4.64 -5.77 -1.91
N GLU A 64 4.64 -5.11 -3.05
CA GLU A 64 5.71 -5.27 -4.04
C GLU A 64 6.18 -3.90 -4.52
N ASP A 65 7.49 -3.66 -4.41
CA ASP A 65 8.10 -2.47 -4.96
C ASP A 65 8.18 -2.59 -6.49
N LEU A 66 7.74 -1.57 -7.19
CA LEU A 66 7.68 -1.58 -8.66
C LEU A 66 8.90 -0.90 -9.27
N GLY A 67 10.08 -1.07 -8.66
CA GLY A 67 11.30 -0.46 -9.15
C GLY A 67 11.37 1.02 -8.81
N SER A 68 10.88 1.40 -7.66
CA SER A 68 10.84 2.80 -7.25
C SER A 68 12.25 3.37 -7.05
N ALA A 69 12.35 4.69 -7.19
CA ALA A 69 13.62 5.39 -7.03
C ALA A 69 14.10 5.37 -5.59
N ASN A 70 13.19 5.50 -4.63
CA ASN A 70 13.56 5.64 -3.21
C ASN A 70 13.28 4.40 -2.38
N GLY A 71 12.66 3.38 -2.97
CA GLY A 71 12.41 2.11 -2.29
C GLY A 71 11.09 2.07 -1.55
N THR A 72 10.75 0.86 -1.13
CA THR A 72 9.59 0.56 -0.30
C THR A 72 10.07 -0.20 0.92
N PHE A 73 9.57 0.16 2.09
CA PHE A 73 10.00 -0.43 3.36
C PHE A 73 8.80 -0.95 4.10
N VAL A 74 8.92 -2.12 4.69
CA VAL A 74 7.90 -2.67 5.58
C VAL A 74 8.55 -2.84 6.94
N ASN A 75 7.99 -2.19 7.95
CA ASN A 75 8.53 -2.16 9.31
C ASN A 75 10.01 -1.80 9.30
N SER A 76 10.35 -0.76 8.52
CA SER A 76 11.70 -0.21 8.38
C SER A 76 12.70 -1.12 7.65
N GLN A 77 12.23 -2.20 7.04
CA GLN A 77 13.07 -3.10 6.25
C GLN A 77 12.79 -2.89 4.77
N PRO A 78 13.82 -2.68 3.93
CA PRO A 78 13.59 -2.54 2.49
C PRO A 78 13.08 -3.85 1.92
N ILE A 79 12.11 -3.76 1.00
CA ILE A 79 11.54 -4.94 0.38
C ILE A 79 11.53 -4.82 -1.13
N ARG A 80 11.49 -5.97 -1.80
CA ARG A 80 11.08 -6.05 -3.19
C ARG A 80 9.66 -6.58 -3.27
N LYS A 81 9.40 -7.69 -2.61
CA LYS A 81 8.06 -8.25 -2.46
C LYS A 81 8.02 -8.96 -1.11
N LYS A 82 7.00 -8.67 -0.34
CA LYS A 82 6.88 -9.23 1.01
C LYS A 82 5.43 -9.47 1.34
N GLN A 83 5.14 -10.60 1.95
CA GLN A 83 3.82 -10.81 2.53
C GLN A 83 3.62 -9.86 3.69
N ILE A 84 2.52 -9.15 3.67
CA ILE A 84 2.18 -8.18 4.71
C ILE A 84 1.07 -8.75 5.57
N LYS A 85 1.03 -8.28 6.80
CA LYS A 85 0.04 -8.71 7.77
C LYS A 85 -0.46 -7.50 8.55
N ASN A 86 -1.46 -7.77 9.38
CA ASN A 86 -2.08 -6.72 10.18
C ASN A 86 -1.03 -5.97 10.99
N LEU A 87 -1.18 -4.65 11.05
CA LEU A 87 -0.32 -3.72 11.79
C LEU A 87 1.06 -3.49 11.16
N ASP A 88 1.36 -4.08 10.02
CA ASP A 88 2.58 -3.74 9.29
C ASP A 88 2.52 -2.28 8.84
N VAL A 89 3.67 -1.62 8.94
CA VAL A 89 3.81 -0.22 8.51
C VAL A 89 4.62 -0.20 7.21
N ILE A 90 4.01 0.36 6.17
CA ILE A 90 4.64 0.47 4.86
C ILE A 90 5.08 1.92 4.67
N GLN A 91 6.33 2.09 4.30
CA GLN A 91 6.92 3.40 4.04
C GLN A 91 7.40 3.47 2.60
N ILE A 92 7.05 4.54 1.95
CA ILE A 92 7.50 4.80 0.58
C ILE A 92 8.05 6.20 0.42
#